data_fd49a879f377b170877cfe392928610b
#
_entry.id   fd49a879f377b170877cfe392928610b
#
_cell.length_a   1.000
_cell.length_b   1.000
_cell.length_c   1.000
_cell.angle_alpha   90.00
_cell.angle_beta   90.00
_cell.angle_gamma   90.00
#
_symmetry.space_group_name_H-M   'P 1'
#
loop_
_entity.id
_entity.type
_entity.pdbx_description
1 polymer ?
#
loop_
_entity_poly.entity_id
_entity_poly.type
_entity_poly.pdbx_seq_one_letter_code
_entity_poly.pdbx_strand_id
1 'polypeptide(L)'
;MSTVDPSAAQAALFEKLGISKNSDAQKGSSDTLGQSEFLKLMTTQLQNQDPFAPMDNGDFIAQMAQFSTVTGITEVNEGLNRLADKFDQGRIATATNLLGHSVLVPGSVSRPDENGEMHGVLDLPQASSMAKITISDADTGEELDVMDLGPQAAGLVGFSWQNIPVEIQNSDRRIKIDATINFGDGPQQLNPSVYSRVLSASIGSGDTENVLINVEDFGEMDVTKAINFR
;
A
#
# COMPACT_ATOMS: atom_id res chain seq x y z
N MET A 1 55.26 -4.61 28.57
CA MET A 1 54.00 -3.87 28.80
C MET A 1 52.89 -4.76 28.30
N SER A 2 52.19 -5.42 29.23
CA SER A 2 51.08 -6.33 28.87
C SER A 2 49.81 -5.49 28.75
N THR A 3 49.29 -5.37 27.55
CA THR A 3 47.99 -4.73 27.29
C THR A 3 46.90 -5.69 27.76
N VAL A 4 46.26 -5.38 28.85
CA VAL A 4 45.06 -6.11 29.32
C VAL A 4 43.94 -5.77 28.37
N ASP A 5 43.39 -6.79 27.67
CA ASP A 5 42.26 -6.67 26.79
C ASP A 5 41.02 -6.30 27.60
N PRO A 6 40.40 -5.13 27.37
CA PRO A 6 39.24 -4.70 28.15
C PRO A 6 38.02 -5.61 28.01
N SER A 7 37.96 -6.43 26.96
CA SER A 7 36.87 -7.39 26.74
C SER A 7 36.93 -8.58 27.68
N ALA A 8 38.15 -9.04 28.06
CA ALA A 8 38.37 -10.15 28.99
C ALA A 8 38.04 -9.76 30.43
N ALA A 9 38.31 -8.52 30.82
CA ALA A 9 37.96 -7.99 32.15
C ALA A 9 36.44 -7.84 32.31
N GLN A 10 35.71 -7.43 31.28
CA GLN A 10 34.26 -7.37 31.28
C GLN A 10 33.62 -8.77 31.36
N ALA A 11 34.14 -9.75 30.61
CA ALA A 11 33.64 -11.13 30.67
C ALA A 11 33.77 -11.75 32.04
N ALA A 12 34.91 -11.55 32.70
CA ALA A 12 35.16 -12.03 34.07
C ALA A 12 34.26 -11.34 35.13
N LEU A 13 33.87 -10.10 34.91
CA LEU A 13 32.95 -9.38 35.79
C LEU A 13 31.51 -9.92 35.64
N PHE A 14 31.08 -10.25 34.44
CA PHE A 14 29.74 -10.83 34.19
C PHE A 14 29.64 -12.25 34.78
N GLU A 15 30.70 -13.04 34.70
CA GLU A 15 30.75 -14.38 35.30
C GLU A 15 30.68 -14.32 36.85
N LYS A 16 31.35 -13.35 37.44
CA LYS A 16 31.34 -13.13 38.90
C LYS A 16 29.99 -12.63 39.43
N LEU A 17 29.22 -11.94 38.60
CA LEU A 17 27.90 -11.42 38.93
C LEU A 17 26.77 -12.43 38.62
N GLY A 18 27.10 -13.63 38.13
CA GLY A 18 26.12 -14.69 37.85
C GLY A 18 25.21 -14.36 36.66
N ILE A 19 25.61 -13.42 35.80
CA ILE A 19 24.84 -13.04 34.60
C ILE A 19 25.27 -13.97 33.48
N SER A 20 24.64 -15.13 33.40
CA SER A 20 24.78 -16.05 32.24
C SER A 20 24.21 -15.43 30.98
N LYS A 21 25.02 -15.39 29.92
CA LYS A 21 24.62 -14.99 28.59
C LYS A 21 23.73 -16.08 27.97
N ASN A 22 22.49 -16.22 28.45
CA ASN A 22 21.48 -17.03 27.79
C ASN A 22 20.83 -16.16 26.73
N SER A 23 21.24 -16.36 25.48
CA SER A 23 20.78 -15.64 24.29
C SER A 23 19.53 -16.31 23.70
N ASP A 24 18.54 -16.66 24.51
CA ASP A 24 17.19 -16.99 24.01
C ASP A 24 16.19 -16.85 25.15
N ALA A 25 15.46 -15.78 25.11
CA ALA A 25 14.12 -15.53 25.62
C ALA A 25 13.95 -14.16 26.30
N GLN A 26 12.97 -13.44 25.86
CA GLN A 26 12.36 -12.26 26.50
C GLN A 26 13.03 -10.89 26.29
N LYS A 27 12.89 -10.38 25.09
CA LYS A 27 13.24 -9.00 24.69
C LYS A 27 12.26 -7.93 25.21
N GLY A 28 11.52 -8.15 26.26
CA GLY A 28 10.48 -7.21 26.72
C GLY A 28 10.50 -6.84 28.20
N SER A 29 11.42 -7.38 29.01
CA SER A 29 11.28 -7.26 30.47
C SER A 29 12.54 -6.75 31.20
N SER A 30 13.69 -6.60 30.53
CA SER A 30 14.94 -6.29 31.24
C SER A 30 15.12 -4.82 31.62
N ASP A 31 14.57 -3.88 30.84
CA ASP A 31 14.78 -2.45 31.07
C ASP A 31 13.88 -1.86 32.16
N THR A 32 12.64 -2.32 32.27
CA THR A 32 11.74 -1.93 33.37
C THR A 32 12.15 -2.53 34.71
N LEU A 33 12.76 -3.72 34.70
CA LEU A 33 13.34 -4.34 35.90
C LEU A 33 14.53 -3.51 36.42
N GLY A 34 15.43 -3.06 35.55
CA GLY A 34 16.58 -2.25 35.93
C GLY A 34 16.19 -0.94 36.62
N GLN A 35 15.16 -0.24 36.12
CA GLN A 35 14.68 1.00 36.71
C GLN A 35 13.96 0.80 38.04
N SER A 36 13.16 -0.24 38.21
CA SER A 36 12.48 -0.56 39.48
C SER A 36 13.45 -1.05 40.57
N GLU A 37 14.43 -1.85 40.19
CA GLU A 37 15.49 -2.30 41.12
C GLU A 37 16.36 -1.13 41.53
N PHE A 38 16.70 -0.22 40.62
CA PHE A 38 17.43 1.00 40.96
C PHE A 38 16.69 1.87 41.97
N LEU A 39 15.39 2.16 41.75
CA LEU A 39 14.58 2.96 42.69
C LEU A 39 14.53 2.30 44.08
N LYS A 40 14.48 0.97 44.14
CA LYS A 40 14.50 0.22 45.37
C LYS A 40 15.85 0.35 46.07
N LEU A 41 16.96 0.26 45.35
CA LEU A 41 18.32 0.42 45.84
C LEU A 41 18.54 1.85 46.37
N MET A 42 18.10 2.86 45.62
CA MET A 42 18.16 4.27 46.01
C MET A 42 17.36 4.56 47.30
N THR A 43 16.16 4.00 47.39
CA THR A 43 15.31 4.15 48.59
C THR A 43 15.98 3.49 49.80
N THR A 44 16.60 2.32 49.62
CA THR A 44 17.31 1.62 50.69
C THR A 44 18.59 2.37 51.13
N GLN A 45 19.29 2.99 50.17
CA GLN A 45 20.47 3.83 50.49
C GLN A 45 20.07 5.11 51.22
N LEU A 46 18.98 5.78 50.84
CA LEU A 46 18.45 6.94 51.53
C LEU A 46 18.04 6.63 52.97
N GLN A 47 17.53 5.46 53.25
CA GLN A 47 17.15 5.01 54.60
C GLN A 47 18.32 4.68 55.51
N ASN A 48 19.50 4.33 54.96
CA ASN A 48 20.67 3.92 55.67
C ASN A 48 21.85 4.92 55.61
N GLN A 49 21.66 6.13 55.07
CA GLN A 49 22.70 7.14 54.97
C GLN A 49 22.96 7.86 56.29
N ASP A 50 24.24 8.15 56.56
CA ASP A 50 24.64 9.05 57.67
C ASP A 50 24.24 10.50 57.31
N PRO A 51 23.46 11.17 58.12
CA PRO A 51 23.02 12.54 57.88
C PRO A 51 24.17 13.56 57.78
N PHE A 52 25.37 13.23 58.21
CA PHE A 52 26.54 14.13 58.24
C PHE A 52 27.49 13.97 57.04
N ALA A 53 27.31 12.91 56.22
CA ALA A 53 28.14 12.65 55.03
C ALA A 53 27.29 12.10 53.85
N PRO A 54 26.42 12.90 53.23
CA PRO A 54 25.60 12.44 52.15
C PRO A 54 26.47 12.12 50.91
N MET A 55 26.31 10.95 50.30
CA MET A 55 26.94 10.60 49.04
C MET A 55 26.20 11.28 47.86
N ASP A 56 26.95 11.89 46.95
CA ASP A 56 26.41 12.53 45.75
C ASP A 56 26.19 11.47 44.65
N ASN A 57 24.92 11.15 44.36
CA ASN A 57 24.53 10.20 43.35
C ASN A 57 24.14 10.88 42.03
N GLY A 58 24.45 12.17 41.87
CA GLY A 58 24.03 13.00 40.72
C GLY A 58 24.46 12.43 39.38
N ASP A 59 25.72 11.97 39.28
CA ASP A 59 26.27 11.39 38.03
C ASP A 59 25.55 10.11 37.62
N PHE A 60 25.18 9.29 38.61
CA PHE A 60 24.48 8.04 38.32
C PHE A 60 23.01 8.29 37.86
N ILE A 61 22.33 9.25 38.47
CA ILE A 61 21.01 9.68 38.06
C ILE A 61 21.05 10.25 36.64
N ALA A 62 22.08 11.03 36.31
CA ALA A 62 22.26 11.57 34.96
C ALA A 62 22.46 10.45 33.91
N GLN A 63 23.27 9.43 34.24
CA GLN A 63 23.45 8.26 33.36
C GLN A 63 22.14 7.47 33.18
N MET A 64 21.38 7.25 34.25
CA MET A 64 20.09 6.56 34.19
C MET A 64 19.06 7.37 33.36
N ALA A 65 19.05 8.69 33.50
CA ALA A 65 18.19 9.52 32.65
C ALA A 65 18.57 9.43 31.17
N GLN A 66 19.87 9.36 30.88
CA GLN A 66 20.36 9.18 29.52
C GLN A 66 19.98 7.79 28.95
N PHE A 67 20.14 6.71 29.74
CA PHE A 67 19.67 5.38 29.34
C PHE A 67 18.17 5.35 29.13
N SER A 68 17.37 5.91 30.02
CA SER A 68 15.91 5.98 29.87
C SER A 68 15.50 6.76 28.62
N THR A 69 16.24 7.79 28.25
CA THR A 69 16.01 8.55 27.02
C THR A 69 16.29 7.68 25.79
N VAL A 70 17.43 6.97 25.79
CA VAL A 70 17.79 6.07 24.67
C VAL A 70 16.77 4.95 24.54
N THR A 71 16.39 4.31 25.65
CA THR A 71 15.35 3.27 25.66
C THR A 71 14.02 3.81 25.14
N GLY A 72 13.58 5.00 25.59
CA GLY A 72 12.37 5.63 25.10
C GLY A 72 12.42 5.93 23.60
N ILE A 73 13.57 6.37 23.08
CA ILE A 73 13.75 6.55 21.62
C ILE A 73 13.67 5.21 20.87
N THR A 74 14.23 4.16 21.42
CA THR A 74 14.16 2.81 20.83
C THR A 74 12.71 2.30 20.78
N GLU A 75 11.96 2.47 21.87
CA GLU A 75 10.54 2.11 21.94
C GLU A 75 9.70 2.89 20.93
N VAL A 76 9.98 4.19 20.75
CA VAL A 76 9.34 5.01 19.73
C VAL A 76 9.65 4.49 18.32
N ASN A 77 10.91 4.18 18.03
CA ASN A 77 11.31 3.61 16.73
C ASN A 77 10.63 2.27 16.47
N GLU A 78 10.57 1.38 17.45
CA GLU A 78 9.83 0.12 17.33
C GLU A 78 8.32 0.36 17.16
N GLY A 79 7.78 1.37 17.82
CA GLY A 79 6.39 1.81 17.63
C GLY A 79 6.10 2.27 16.21
N LEU A 80 7.02 3.05 15.63
CA LEU A 80 6.92 3.51 14.24
C LEU A 80 7.02 2.36 13.24
N ASN A 81 7.92 1.40 13.47
CA ASN A 81 8.02 0.20 12.64
C ASN A 81 6.72 -0.63 12.68
N ARG A 82 6.17 -0.86 13.89
CA ARG A 82 4.86 -1.55 14.01
C ARG A 82 3.73 -0.79 13.33
N LEU A 83 3.79 0.55 13.29
CA LEU A 83 2.81 1.36 12.57
C LEU A 83 2.97 1.18 11.06
N ALA A 84 4.20 1.20 10.54
CA ALA A 84 4.49 0.91 9.13
C ALA A 84 3.95 -0.47 8.72
N ASP A 85 4.23 -1.52 9.51
CA ASP A 85 3.72 -2.87 9.27
C ASP A 85 2.17 -2.92 9.22
N LYS A 86 1.50 -2.10 10.03
CA LYS A 86 0.03 -1.99 10.03
C LYS A 86 -0.51 -1.32 8.77
N PHE A 87 0.18 -0.31 8.27
CA PHE A 87 -0.18 0.31 6.99
C PHE A 87 -0.02 -0.68 5.83
N ASP A 88 1.06 -1.45 5.81
CA ASP A 88 1.29 -2.47 4.77
C ASP A 88 0.23 -3.57 4.79
N GLN A 89 -0.16 -4.05 5.98
CA GLN A 89 -1.26 -5.00 6.11
C GLN A 89 -2.58 -4.43 5.58
N GLY A 90 -2.86 -3.14 5.83
CA GLY A 90 -4.04 -2.45 5.29
C GLY A 90 -4.03 -2.36 3.76
N ARG A 91 -2.86 -2.12 3.17
CA ARG A 91 -2.67 -2.08 1.71
C ARG A 91 -2.89 -3.44 1.06
N ILE A 92 -2.39 -4.52 1.66
CA ILE A 92 -2.64 -5.90 1.21
C ILE A 92 -4.13 -6.21 1.22
N ALA A 93 -4.84 -5.86 2.28
CA ALA A 93 -6.27 -6.06 2.36
C ALA A 93 -7.03 -5.29 1.27
N THR A 94 -6.64 -4.03 1.00
CA THR A 94 -7.20 -3.23 -0.08
C THR A 94 -6.93 -3.88 -1.45
N ALA A 95 -5.70 -4.31 -1.70
CA ALA A 95 -5.32 -4.99 -2.94
C ALA A 95 -6.14 -6.28 -3.16
N THR A 96 -6.35 -7.06 -2.09
CA THR A 96 -7.14 -8.30 -2.16
C THR A 96 -8.61 -8.01 -2.48
N ASN A 97 -9.17 -6.92 -1.98
CA ASN A 97 -10.54 -6.54 -2.28
C ASN A 97 -10.75 -6.10 -3.73
N LEU A 98 -9.70 -5.77 -4.46
CA LEU A 98 -9.79 -5.39 -5.88
C LEU A 98 -9.84 -6.61 -6.81
N LEU A 99 -9.46 -7.80 -6.35
CA LEU A 99 -9.45 -9.00 -7.17
C LEU A 99 -10.85 -9.36 -7.64
N GLY A 100 -11.00 -9.59 -8.94
CA GLY A 100 -12.28 -9.90 -9.58
C GLY A 100 -13.17 -8.70 -9.84
N HIS A 101 -12.88 -7.52 -9.26
CA HIS A 101 -13.55 -6.28 -9.61
C HIS A 101 -13.04 -5.71 -10.94
N SER A 102 -13.85 -4.87 -11.57
CA SER A 102 -13.46 -4.13 -12.76
C SER A 102 -13.00 -2.73 -12.41
N VAL A 103 -11.95 -2.27 -13.07
CA VAL A 103 -11.40 -0.91 -12.93
C VAL A 103 -11.51 -0.16 -14.25
N LEU A 104 -11.81 1.13 -14.18
CA LEU A 104 -11.86 1.99 -15.33
C LEU A 104 -10.44 2.44 -15.69
N VAL A 105 -9.99 2.04 -16.88
CA VAL A 105 -8.66 2.36 -17.41
C VAL A 105 -8.75 3.09 -18.74
N PRO A 106 -7.87 4.05 -19.01
CA PRO A 106 -7.79 4.66 -20.34
C PRO A 106 -7.39 3.62 -21.39
N GLY A 107 -8.24 3.40 -22.36
CA GLY A 107 -8.00 2.43 -23.42
C GLY A 107 -9.27 2.07 -24.16
N SER A 108 -9.10 1.38 -25.29
CA SER A 108 -10.17 1.05 -26.22
C SER A 108 -10.44 -0.45 -26.36
N VAL A 109 -9.74 -1.31 -25.61
CA VAL A 109 -9.91 -2.76 -25.70
C VAL A 109 -10.35 -3.28 -24.35
N SER A 110 -11.36 -4.14 -24.33
CA SER A 110 -11.83 -4.83 -23.13
C SER A 110 -12.53 -6.13 -23.51
N ARG A 111 -12.97 -6.88 -22.49
CA ARG A 111 -13.75 -8.11 -22.64
C ARG A 111 -15.09 -7.97 -21.95
N PRO A 112 -16.12 -8.76 -22.34
CA PRO A 112 -17.36 -8.82 -21.58
C PRO A 112 -17.09 -9.22 -20.12
N ASP A 113 -17.82 -8.61 -19.20
CA ASP A 113 -17.78 -8.96 -17.78
C ASP A 113 -18.54 -10.29 -17.52
N GLU A 114 -18.59 -10.72 -16.24
CA GLU A 114 -19.26 -11.97 -15.84
C GLU A 114 -20.78 -11.96 -16.13
N ASN A 115 -21.37 -10.80 -16.32
CA ASN A 115 -22.77 -10.65 -16.70
C ASN A 115 -22.96 -10.63 -18.24
N GLY A 116 -21.86 -10.70 -18.99
CA GLY A 116 -21.87 -10.57 -20.43
C GLY A 116 -22.13 -9.13 -20.90
N GLU A 117 -21.71 -8.14 -20.13
CA GLU A 117 -21.84 -6.72 -20.44
C GLU A 117 -20.48 -6.06 -20.61
N MET A 118 -20.42 -4.97 -21.36
CA MET A 118 -19.24 -4.11 -21.45
C MET A 118 -19.60 -2.68 -21.09
N HIS A 119 -18.75 -2.07 -20.30
CA HIS A 119 -18.96 -0.72 -19.80
C HIS A 119 -17.76 0.17 -20.10
N GLY A 120 -18.03 1.44 -20.33
CA GLY A 120 -16.98 2.42 -20.53
C GLY A 120 -17.46 3.84 -20.30
N VAL A 121 -16.53 4.77 -20.43
CA VAL A 121 -16.77 6.20 -20.23
C VAL A 121 -16.04 7.00 -21.30
N LEU A 122 -16.70 7.99 -21.84
CA LEU A 122 -16.10 9.05 -22.65
C LEU A 122 -15.92 10.30 -21.78
N ASP A 123 -14.75 10.88 -21.78
CA ASP A 123 -14.51 12.19 -21.16
C ASP A 123 -14.57 13.28 -22.25
N LEU A 124 -15.67 14.03 -22.26
CA LEU A 124 -15.92 15.05 -23.24
C LEU A 124 -15.46 16.43 -22.73
N PRO A 125 -14.41 17.03 -23.31
CA PRO A 125 -13.92 18.34 -22.85
C PRO A 125 -14.95 19.47 -23.11
N GLN A 126 -15.86 19.28 -24.05
CA GLN A 126 -16.95 20.19 -24.37
C GLN A 126 -18.14 19.42 -24.89
N ALA A 127 -19.31 20.12 -25.02
CA ALA A 127 -20.53 19.52 -25.55
C ALA A 127 -20.33 19.05 -26.99
N SER A 128 -20.83 17.86 -27.29
CA SER A 128 -20.79 17.25 -28.63
C SER A 128 -22.19 17.20 -29.24
N SER A 129 -22.30 17.57 -30.51
CA SER A 129 -23.54 17.43 -31.28
C SER A 129 -23.83 16.00 -31.70
N MET A 130 -22.83 15.13 -31.69
CA MET A 130 -22.92 13.71 -32.02
C MET A 130 -21.85 12.93 -31.24
N ALA A 131 -22.25 11.85 -30.59
CA ALA A 131 -21.34 10.87 -30.01
C ALA A 131 -21.79 9.49 -30.45
N LYS A 132 -20.91 8.75 -31.10
CA LYS A 132 -21.12 7.41 -31.64
C LYS A 132 -20.03 6.49 -31.20
N ILE A 133 -20.39 5.29 -30.74
CA ILE A 133 -19.48 4.25 -30.38
C ILE A 133 -19.58 3.11 -31.40
N THR A 134 -18.47 2.76 -31.99
CA THR A 134 -18.35 1.59 -32.87
C THR A 134 -17.64 0.49 -32.08
N ILE A 135 -18.24 -0.67 -32.03
CA ILE A 135 -17.77 -1.85 -31.32
C ILE A 135 -17.34 -2.86 -32.38
N SER A 136 -16.10 -3.31 -32.28
CA SER A 136 -15.50 -4.25 -33.25
C SER A 136 -14.68 -5.31 -32.56
N ASP A 137 -14.49 -6.43 -33.21
CA ASP A 137 -13.53 -7.44 -32.78
C ASP A 137 -12.10 -6.88 -32.95
N ALA A 138 -11.32 -6.89 -31.87
CA ALA A 138 -9.98 -6.28 -31.86
C ALA A 138 -8.96 -7.02 -32.75
N ASP A 139 -9.19 -8.30 -33.01
CA ASP A 139 -8.26 -9.17 -33.75
C ASP A 139 -8.61 -9.23 -35.25
N THR A 140 -9.91 -9.23 -35.57
CA THR A 140 -10.39 -9.34 -36.97
C THR A 140 -10.77 -7.99 -37.58
N GLY A 141 -11.11 -7.01 -36.75
CA GLY A 141 -11.64 -5.71 -37.18
C GLY A 141 -13.12 -5.77 -37.65
N GLU A 142 -13.80 -6.90 -37.43
CA GLU A 142 -15.22 -7.05 -37.76
C GLU A 142 -16.06 -6.12 -36.89
N GLU A 143 -16.93 -5.28 -37.50
CA GLU A 143 -17.88 -4.44 -36.77
C GLU A 143 -19.00 -5.33 -36.19
N LEU A 144 -19.14 -5.31 -34.87
CA LEU A 144 -20.10 -6.11 -34.13
C LEU A 144 -21.37 -5.35 -33.79
N ASP A 145 -21.23 -4.06 -33.44
CA ASP A 145 -22.36 -3.21 -33.09
C ASP A 145 -21.98 -1.73 -33.17
N VAL A 146 -23.00 -0.89 -33.24
CA VAL A 146 -22.86 0.56 -33.29
C VAL A 146 -23.89 1.22 -32.37
N MET A 147 -23.41 1.93 -31.37
CA MET A 147 -24.24 2.68 -30.44
C MET A 147 -24.22 4.18 -30.77
N ASP A 148 -25.39 4.74 -31.10
CA ASP A 148 -25.55 6.19 -31.26
C ASP A 148 -26.02 6.78 -29.90
N LEU A 149 -25.16 7.56 -29.27
CA LEU A 149 -25.46 8.25 -28.01
C LEU A 149 -26.10 9.62 -28.24
N GLY A 150 -26.16 10.09 -29.52
CA GLY A 150 -26.70 11.40 -29.87
C GLY A 150 -25.85 12.57 -29.30
N PRO A 151 -26.48 13.75 -29.15
CA PRO A 151 -25.85 14.91 -28.55
C PRO A 151 -25.53 14.67 -27.06
N GLN A 152 -24.33 15.05 -26.63
CA GLN A 152 -23.88 14.88 -25.26
C GLN A 152 -23.33 16.19 -24.67
N ALA A 153 -23.56 16.42 -23.39
CA ALA A 153 -22.96 17.54 -22.67
C ALA A 153 -21.47 17.26 -22.38
N ALA A 154 -20.73 18.32 -22.06
CA ALA A 154 -19.37 18.20 -21.56
C ALA A 154 -19.32 17.40 -20.24
N GLY A 155 -18.27 16.63 -20.04
CA GLY A 155 -18.05 15.79 -18.85
C GLY A 155 -18.01 14.30 -19.15
N LEU A 156 -18.18 13.49 -18.13
CA LEU A 156 -18.11 12.03 -18.23
C LEU A 156 -19.43 11.46 -18.74
N VAL A 157 -19.39 10.79 -19.87
CA VAL A 157 -20.53 10.12 -20.51
C VAL A 157 -20.31 8.61 -20.45
N GLY A 158 -21.07 7.93 -19.59
CA GLY A 158 -21.05 6.47 -19.48
C GLY A 158 -21.79 5.80 -20.64
N PHE A 159 -21.29 4.66 -21.09
CA PHE A 159 -21.97 3.79 -22.03
C PHE A 159 -21.91 2.34 -21.56
N SER A 160 -22.87 1.53 -22.05
CA SER A 160 -22.96 0.11 -21.71
C SER A 160 -23.47 -0.67 -22.91
N TRP A 161 -22.72 -1.70 -23.31
CA TRP A 161 -23.15 -2.66 -24.32
C TRP A 161 -23.67 -3.91 -23.63
N GLN A 162 -25.00 -4.11 -23.64
CA GLN A 162 -25.69 -5.16 -22.89
C GLN A 162 -26.18 -6.31 -23.77
N ASN A 163 -26.35 -6.07 -25.07
CA ASN A 163 -26.89 -7.07 -25.99
C ASN A 163 -25.76 -7.82 -26.74
N ILE A 164 -24.78 -8.26 -26.00
CA ILE A 164 -23.65 -8.97 -26.58
C ILE A 164 -24.09 -10.38 -27.01
N PRO A 165 -23.84 -10.80 -28.27
CA PRO A 165 -24.13 -12.15 -28.73
C PRO A 165 -23.49 -13.20 -27.83
N VAL A 166 -24.22 -14.29 -27.57
CA VAL A 166 -23.77 -15.36 -26.63
C VAL A 166 -22.45 -15.99 -27.07
N GLU A 167 -22.20 -16.04 -28.39
CA GLU A 167 -20.93 -16.53 -28.93
C GLU A 167 -19.73 -15.66 -28.53
N ILE A 168 -19.97 -14.36 -28.33
CA ILE A 168 -18.95 -13.39 -27.90
C ILE A 168 -18.81 -13.43 -26.37
N GLN A 169 -19.94 -13.46 -25.62
CA GLN A 169 -19.92 -13.48 -24.15
C GLN A 169 -19.09 -14.65 -23.58
N ASN A 170 -19.19 -15.81 -24.20
CA ASN A 170 -18.49 -17.04 -23.79
C ASN A 170 -17.14 -17.24 -24.49
N SER A 171 -16.68 -16.25 -25.26
CA SER A 171 -15.41 -16.31 -25.96
C SER A 171 -14.36 -15.47 -25.25
N ASP A 172 -13.11 -15.80 -25.47
CA ASP A 172 -11.96 -15.04 -24.98
C ASP A 172 -11.59 -13.86 -25.92
N ARG A 173 -12.58 -13.37 -26.70
CA ARG A 173 -12.39 -12.32 -27.69
C ARG A 173 -12.15 -10.97 -27.05
N ARG A 174 -11.19 -10.26 -27.59
CA ARG A 174 -10.92 -8.86 -27.26
C ARG A 174 -11.80 -7.97 -28.11
N ILE A 175 -12.53 -7.08 -27.48
CA ILE A 175 -13.44 -6.17 -28.14
C ILE A 175 -12.84 -4.77 -28.14
N LYS A 176 -12.78 -4.17 -29.33
CA LYS A 176 -12.32 -2.79 -29.51
C LYS A 176 -13.50 -1.84 -29.53
N ILE A 177 -13.34 -0.72 -28.84
CA ILE A 177 -14.32 0.36 -28.71
C ILE A 177 -13.71 1.63 -29.29
N ASP A 178 -14.26 2.10 -30.39
CA ASP A 178 -13.88 3.35 -31.03
C ASP A 178 -15.01 4.38 -30.85
N ALA A 179 -14.68 5.56 -30.29
CA ALA A 179 -15.62 6.63 -30.10
C ALA A 179 -15.40 7.74 -31.15
N THR A 180 -16.45 8.09 -31.88
CA THR A 180 -16.47 9.20 -32.82
C THR A 180 -17.39 10.28 -32.29
N ILE A 181 -16.89 11.50 -32.17
CA ILE A 181 -17.59 12.65 -31.61
C ILE A 181 -17.52 13.83 -32.58
N ASN A 182 -18.47 14.77 -32.48
CA ASN A 182 -18.46 16.00 -33.27
C ASN A 182 -18.68 17.22 -32.37
N PHE A 183 -17.63 18.01 -32.21
CA PHE A 183 -17.68 19.27 -31.45
C PHE A 183 -18.09 20.50 -32.27
N GLY A 184 -18.43 20.32 -33.53
CA GLY A 184 -18.78 21.38 -34.47
C GLY A 184 -17.83 21.51 -35.66
N ASP A 185 -16.61 20.98 -35.53
CA ASP A 185 -15.56 21.04 -36.57
C ASP A 185 -15.48 19.75 -37.43
N GLY A 186 -16.48 18.89 -37.32
CA GLY A 186 -16.55 17.59 -38.00
C GLY A 186 -16.25 16.41 -37.03
N PRO A 187 -16.43 15.18 -37.54
CA PRO A 187 -16.21 13.97 -36.76
C PRO A 187 -14.73 13.82 -36.33
N GLN A 188 -14.49 13.54 -35.07
CA GLN A 188 -13.18 13.33 -34.48
C GLN A 188 -13.18 12.04 -33.64
N GLN A 189 -12.03 11.37 -33.55
CA GLN A 189 -11.85 10.20 -32.69
C GLN A 189 -11.53 10.65 -31.26
N LEU A 190 -12.20 10.05 -30.29
CA LEU A 190 -11.93 10.23 -28.88
C LEU A 190 -11.51 8.88 -28.28
N ASN A 191 -10.46 8.89 -27.48
CA ASN A 191 -10.06 7.68 -26.76
C ASN A 191 -11.01 7.46 -25.57
N PRO A 192 -11.72 6.32 -25.51
CA PRO A 192 -12.55 5.98 -24.37
C PRO A 192 -11.70 5.53 -23.17
N SER A 193 -12.36 5.41 -22.04
CA SER A 193 -11.92 4.58 -20.93
C SER A 193 -12.86 3.40 -20.79
N VAL A 194 -12.32 2.21 -20.54
CA VAL A 194 -13.11 0.97 -20.46
C VAL A 194 -12.93 0.33 -19.10
N TYR A 195 -13.96 -0.37 -18.64
CA TYR A 195 -13.83 -1.22 -17.46
C TYR A 195 -13.17 -2.53 -17.85
N SER A 196 -12.12 -2.92 -17.13
CA SER A 196 -11.43 -4.18 -17.32
C SER A 196 -11.14 -4.83 -15.98
N ARG A 197 -11.12 -6.17 -15.96
CA ARG A 197 -11.05 -6.97 -14.73
C ARG A 197 -9.64 -6.97 -14.13
N VAL A 198 -9.56 -6.90 -12.81
CA VAL A 198 -8.32 -7.06 -12.05
C VAL A 198 -8.05 -8.54 -11.86
N LEU A 199 -6.98 -9.03 -12.47
CA LEU A 199 -6.56 -10.44 -12.43
C LEU A 199 -5.69 -10.76 -11.22
N SER A 200 -4.83 -9.84 -10.84
CA SER A 200 -3.97 -9.96 -9.66
C SER A 200 -3.63 -8.59 -9.10
N ALA A 201 -3.24 -8.59 -7.82
CA ALA A 201 -2.73 -7.40 -7.16
C ALA A 201 -1.46 -7.76 -6.39
N SER A 202 -0.48 -6.87 -6.41
CA SER A 202 0.80 -7.01 -5.72
C SER A 202 1.20 -5.70 -5.07
N ILE A 203 2.13 -5.76 -4.14
CA ILE A 203 2.77 -4.57 -3.59
C ILE A 203 4.10 -4.42 -4.31
N GLY A 204 4.33 -3.25 -4.89
CA GLY A 204 5.61 -2.91 -5.51
C GLY A 204 6.73 -2.96 -4.49
N SER A 205 7.90 -3.46 -4.89
CA SER A 205 9.11 -3.49 -4.07
C SER A 205 9.99 -2.30 -4.45
N GLY A 206 10.49 -1.56 -3.45
CA GLY A 206 11.41 -0.42 -3.64
C GLY A 206 10.87 0.86 -3.01
N ASP A 207 11.42 2.01 -3.40
CA ASP A 207 11.09 3.34 -2.86
C ASP A 207 9.62 3.78 -3.09
N THR A 208 8.89 3.07 -3.96
CA THR A 208 7.46 3.27 -4.19
C THR A 208 6.71 2.01 -3.82
N GLU A 209 6.33 1.91 -2.57
CA GLU A 209 5.47 0.83 -2.04
C GLU A 209 4.02 0.97 -2.51
N ASN A 210 3.81 1.18 -3.81
CA ASN A 210 2.48 1.32 -4.39
C ASN A 210 1.82 -0.05 -4.60
N VAL A 211 0.50 -0.09 -4.48
CA VAL A 211 -0.27 -1.25 -4.89
C VAL A 211 -0.29 -1.29 -6.42
N LEU A 212 0.26 -2.37 -6.97
CA LEU A 212 0.22 -2.68 -8.39
C LEU A 212 -0.92 -3.66 -8.65
N ILE A 213 -1.70 -3.41 -9.68
CA ILE A 213 -2.76 -4.29 -10.15
C ILE A 213 -2.43 -4.75 -11.56
N ASN A 214 -2.67 -6.03 -11.83
CA ASN A 214 -2.61 -6.57 -13.18
C ASN A 214 -4.03 -6.57 -13.74
N VAL A 215 -4.27 -5.71 -14.73
CA VAL A 215 -5.56 -5.52 -15.36
C VAL A 215 -5.57 -6.27 -16.69
N GLU A 216 -6.64 -6.99 -16.94
CA GLU A 216 -6.82 -7.80 -18.15
C GLU A 216 -6.67 -6.93 -19.41
N ASP A 217 -5.88 -7.41 -20.36
CA ASP A 217 -5.51 -6.73 -21.62
C ASP A 217 -4.64 -5.45 -21.47
N PHE A 218 -4.42 -4.94 -20.26
CA PHE A 218 -3.61 -3.76 -19.98
C PHE A 218 -2.29 -4.05 -19.26
N GLY A 219 -2.20 -5.23 -18.62
CA GLY A 219 -1.01 -5.61 -17.86
C GLY A 219 -0.93 -4.92 -16.49
N GLU A 220 0.29 -4.84 -15.97
CA GLU A 220 0.55 -4.28 -14.64
C GLU A 220 0.53 -2.74 -14.67
N MET A 221 -0.21 -2.17 -13.73
CA MET A 221 -0.29 -0.73 -13.52
C MET A 221 -0.43 -0.38 -12.04
N ASP A 222 -0.09 0.86 -11.70
CA ASP A 222 -0.33 1.42 -10.37
C ASP A 222 -1.84 1.65 -10.17
N VAL A 223 -2.35 1.23 -9.01
CA VAL A 223 -3.77 1.39 -8.65
C VAL A 223 -4.24 2.85 -8.73
N THR A 224 -3.34 3.81 -8.54
CA THR A 224 -3.65 5.25 -8.64
C THR A 224 -3.93 5.72 -10.07
N LYS A 225 -3.59 4.91 -11.09
CA LYS A 225 -3.93 5.18 -12.49
C LYS A 225 -5.32 4.68 -12.88
N ALA A 226 -5.94 3.86 -12.05
CA ALA A 226 -7.32 3.46 -12.23
C ALA A 226 -8.24 4.62 -11.85
N ILE A 227 -9.15 4.98 -12.77
CA ILE A 227 -10.01 6.17 -12.61
C ILE A 227 -11.18 5.89 -11.66
N ASN A 228 -11.71 4.67 -11.70
CA ASN A 228 -12.87 4.25 -10.91
C ASN A 228 -12.89 2.73 -10.75
N PHE A 229 -13.67 2.22 -9.79
CA PHE A 229 -13.85 0.80 -9.49
C PHE A 229 -15.33 0.43 -9.55
N ARG A 230 -15.62 -0.80 -10.03
CA ARG A 230 -16.97 -1.34 -10.11
C ARG A 230 -17.04 -2.78 -9.62
#